data_666d8949e8d2ee2c6808fdbd6193a9ac
#
_entry.id   666d8949e8d2ee2c6808fdbd6193a9ac
#
_cell.length_a   1.000
_cell.length_b   1.000
_cell.length_c   1.000
_cell.angle_alpha   90.00
_cell.angle_beta   90.00
_cell.angle_gamma   90.00
#
_symmetry.space_group_name_H-M   'P 1'
#
loop_
_entity.id
_entity.type
_entity.pdbx_description
1 polymer ?
#
loop_
_entity_poly.entity_id
_entity_poly.type
_entity_poly.pdbx_seq_one_letter_code
_entity_poly.pdbx_strand_id
1 'polypeptide(L)'
;GFVEAVIALPQNLYLNTGIACSLLVLSRNNKNIRMIDATEMVSVGRRQNILSDENISEIVELLNTDDKNSRLVSIEEVAENEYVLNPSRYLQQETVVKNGVLFETVIKNITRGAQIKASVLDEIVSDKPTNMQYLMLANLQDGIISDELPYLKGIDSKYEKYCIKNGSLVISKNASPVKMA
;
A
#
# COMPACT_ATOMS: atom_id res chain seq x y z
N GLY A 1 -16.06 -21.87 6.82
CA GLY A 1 -15.76 -20.60 7.45
C GLY A 1 -16.99 -19.75 7.71
N PHE A 2 -16.79 -18.58 8.31
CA PHE A 2 -17.86 -17.62 8.59
C PHE A 2 -17.84 -16.40 7.66
N VAL A 3 -16.77 -16.16 6.96
CA VAL A 3 -16.66 -15.06 5.98
C VAL A 3 -17.21 -15.56 4.64
N GLU A 4 -18.21 -14.86 4.12
CA GLU A 4 -18.81 -15.11 2.82
C GLU A 4 -18.21 -14.19 1.75
N ALA A 5 -18.11 -12.90 2.06
CA ALA A 5 -17.47 -11.93 1.16
C ALA A 5 -16.68 -10.86 1.92
N VAL A 6 -15.69 -10.31 1.23
CA VAL A 6 -14.93 -9.13 1.63
C VAL A 6 -14.99 -8.13 0.49
N ILE A 7 -15.52 -6.93 0.78
CA ILE A 7 -15.71 -5.86 -0.21
C ILE A 7 -14.86 -4.68 0.22
N ALA A 8 -13.81 -4.37 -0.54
CA ALA A 8 -13.02 -3.16 -0.34
C ALA A 8 -13.80 -1.96 -0.90
N LEU A 9 -14.08 -0.97 -0.07
CA LEU A 9 -14.86 0.22 -0.43
C LEU A 9 -13.94 1.40 -0.79
N PRO A 10 -14.46 2.37 -1.55
CA PRO A 10 -13.75 3.62 -1.85
C PRO A 10 -13.31 4.37 -0.58
N GLN A 11 -12.23 5.14 -0.72
CA GLN A 11 -11.81 6.09 0.30
C GLN A 11 -12.82 7.24 0.43
N ASN A 12 -12.74 7.94 1.54
CA ASN A 12 -13.47 9.19 1.75
C ASN A 12 -15.02 9.08 1.65
N LEU A 13 -15.58 7.92 2.05
CA LEU A 13 -17.03 7.70 2.14
C LEU A 13 -17.62 8.27 3.44
N TYR A 14 -16.82 8.48 4.47
CA TYR A 14 -17.30 8.92 5.79
C TYR A 14 -16.83 10.35 6.08
N LEU A 15 -17.69 11.14 6.70
CA LEU A 15 -17.50 12.60 6.91
C LEU A 15 -16.21 12.98 7.63
N ASN A 16 -15.71 12.14 8.53
CA ASN A 16 -14.62 12.48 9.42
C ASN A 16 -13.33 11.69 9.17
N THR A 17 -13.28 10.90 8.10
CA THR A 17 -12.10 10.10 7.77
C THR A 17 -11.99 9.84 6.27
N GLY A 18 -10.78 9.99 5.73
CA GLY A 18 -10.45 9.56 4.36
C GLY A 18 -10.00 8.11 4.27
N ILE A 19 -10.05 7.34 5.38
CA ILE A 19 -9.57 5.97 5.40
C ILE A 19 -10.54 5.08 4.63
N ALA A 20 -10.00 4.22 3.75
CA ALA A 20 -10.77 3.17 3.09
C ALA A 20 -11.30 2.17 4.12
N CYS A 21 -12.54 1.74 3.94
CA CYS A 21 -13.16 0.71 4.77
C CYS A 21 -13.44 -0.54 3.94
N SER A 22 -13.65 -1.66 4.61
CA SER A 22 -14.12 -2.89 3.98
C SER A 22 -15.38 -3.38 4.66
N LEU A 23 -16.30 -3.93 3.88
CA LEU A 23 -17.45 -4.66 4.40
C LEU A 23 -17.11 -6.15 4.48
N LEU A 24 -17.47 -6.77 5.59
CA LEU A 24 -17.43 -8.21 5.76
C LEU A 24 -18.86 -8.74 5.74
N VAL A 25 -19.15 -9.61 4.78
CA VAL A 25 -20.39 -10.37 4.74
C VAL A 25 -20.15 -11.69 5.46
N LEU A 26 -20.99 -12.00 6.44
CA LEU A 26 -20.81 -13.19 7.27
C LEU A 26 -22.00 -14.14 7.10
N SER A 27 -21.72 -15.40 6.86
CA SER A 27 -22.67 -16.51 6.91
C SER A 27 -21.99 -17.78 7.40
N ARG A 28 -22.73 -18.90 7.46
CA ARG A 28 -22.17 -20.16 7.98
C ARG A 28 -21.80 -21.12 6.85
N ASN A 29 -20.79 -21.95 7.13
CA ASN A 29 -20.40 -23.08 6.28
C ASN A 29 -19.79 -22.70 4.92
N ASN A 30 -19.20 -21.50 4.80
CA ASN A 30 -18.52 -21.08 3.58
C ASN A 30 -17.24 -21.91 3.36
N LYS A 31 -17.08 -22.40 2.15
CA LYS A 31 -15.84 -23.04 1.66
C LYS A 31 -14.96 -22.07 0.87
N ASN A 32 -15.57 -21.04 0.35
CA ASN A 32 -14.90 -19.99 -0.43
C ASN A 32 -15.28 -18.63 0.15
N ILE A 33 -14.52 -17.63 -0.21
CA ILE A 33 -14.75 -16.21 0.14
C ILE A 33 -14.78 -15.41 -1.15
N ARG A 34 -15.83 -14.61 -1.34
CA ARG A 34 -15.92 -13.65 -2.45
C ARG A 34 -15.07 -12.44 -2.11
N MET A 35 -14.02 -12.17 -2.90
CA MET A 35 -13.17 -11.00 -2.78
C MET A 35 -13.59 -9.97 -3.83
N ILE A 36 -13.97 -8.75 -3.39
CA ILE A 36 -14.47 -7.69 -4.27
C ILE A 36 -13.66 -6.41 -4.03
N ASP A 37 -13.13 -5.84 -5.10
CA ASP A 37 -12.50 -4.52 -5.08
C ASP A 37 -13.45 -3.47 -5.71
N ALA A 38 -14.14 -2.74 -4.86
CA ALA A 38 -15.04 -1.66 -5.25
C ALA A 38 -14.40 -0.28 -5.02
N THR A 39 -13.09 -0.19 -4.84
CA THR A 39 -12.41 1.07 -4.49
C THR A 39 -12.58 2.17 -5.53
N GLU A 40 -12.78 1.80 -6.81
CA GLU A 40 -13.00 2.75 -7.91
C GLU A 40 -14.49 2.95 -8.23
N MET A 41 -15.41 2.20 -7.60
CA MET A 41 -16.85 2.29 -7.83
C MET A 41 -17.45 3.40 -6.97
N VAL A 42 -17.27 4.64 -7.38
CA VAL A 42 -17.59 5.80 -6.57
C VAL A 42 -18.02 6.99 -7.40
N SER A 43 -18.99 7.74 -6.87
CA SER A 43 -19.35 9.06 -7.36
C SER A 43 -18.67 10.13 -6.49
N VAL A 44 -17.84 10.97 -7.14
CA VAL A 44 -17.07 12.00 -6.44
C VAL A 44 -18.02 13.13 -6.00
N GLY A 45 -18.14 13.30 -4.69
CA GLY A 45 -18.89 14.40 -4.08
C GLY A 45 -18.01 15.59 -3.70
N ARG A 46 -18.61 16.71 -3.37
CA ARG A 46 -17.90 17.96 -3.07
C ARG A 46 -17.07 17.87 -1.77
N ARG A 47 -17.52 17.14 -0.76
CA ARG A 47 -16.88 17.02 0.57
C ARG A 47 -16.47 15.60 0.90
N GLN A 48 -17.15 14.64 0.33
CA GLN A 48 -16.91 13.21 0.51
C GLN A 48 -17.37 12.47 -0.74
N ASN A 49 -16.87 11.28 -0.92
CA ASN A 49 -17.33 10.36 -1.95
C ASN A 49 -18.69 9.77 -1.58
N ILE A 50 -19.47 9.35 -2.57
CA ILE A 50 -20.82 8.81 -2.41
C ILE A 50 -20.90 7.52 -3.23
N LEU A 51 -21.55 6.52 -2.69
CA LEU A 51 -22.02 5.37 -3.47
C LEU A 51 -23.40 5.70 -4.02
N SER A 52 -23.51 5.86 -5.35
CA SER A 52 -24.81 5.99 -6.00
C SER A 52 -25.55 4.66 -6.03
N ASP A 53 -26.84 4.67 -6.36
CA ASP A 53 -27.64 3.44 -6.51
C ASP A 53 -27.06 2.54 -7.61
N GLU A 54 -26.49 3.12 -8.67
CA GLU A 54 -25.78 2.41 -9.72
C GLU A 54 -24.51 1.73 -9.19
N ASN A 55 -23.68 2.45 -8.41
CA ASN A 55 -22.48 1.87 -7.78
C ASN A 55 -22.85 0.71 -6.84
N ILE A 56 -23.92 0.88 -6.05
CA ILE A 56 -24.40 -0.17 -5.14
C ILE A 56 -24.89 -1.39 -5.93
N SER A 57 -25.64 -1.18 -7.01
CA SER A 57 -26.13 -2.26 -7.87
C SER A 57 -24.97 -3.04 -8.50
N GLU A 58 -23.97 -2.34 -9.02
CA GLU A 58 -22.76 -2.95 -9.59
C GLU A 58 -22.01 -3.80 -8.54
N ILE A 59 -21.81 -3.27 -7.32
CA ILE A 59 -21.16 -4.00 -6.23
C ILE A 59 -21.96 -5.26 -5.85
N VAL A 60 -23.28 -5.18 -5.83
CA VAL A 60 -24.16 -6.32 -5.51
C VAL A 60 -24.09 -7.40 -6.59
N GLU A 61 -23.99 -7.03 -7.87
CA GLU A 61 -23.81 -7.99 -8.96
C GLU A 61 -22.49 -8.76 -8.83
N LEU A 62 -21.43 -8.10 -8.37
CA LEU A 62 -20.10 -8.72 -8.15
C LEU A 62 -20.10 -9.79 -7.05
N LEU A 63 -21.10 -9.83 -6.17
CA LEU A 63 -21.24 -10.93 -5.19
C LEU A 63 -21.44 -12.29 -5.86
N ASN A 64 -22.02 -12.31 -7.07
CA ASN A 64 -22.39 -13.53 -7.76
C ASN A 64 -21.59 -13.78 -9.07
N THR A 65 -20.69 -12.86 -9.44
CA THR A 65 -20.02 -12.89 -10.73
C THR A 65 -18.51 -12.79 -10.55
N ASP A 66 -17.75 -13.60 -11.30
CA ASP A 66 -16.30 -13.40 -11.42
C ASP A 66 -16.04 -12.32 -12.47
N ASP A 67 -15.23 -11.33 -12.10
CA ASP A 67 -14.84 -10.19 -12.92
C ASP A 67 -13.40 -9.76 -12.53
N LYS A 68 -12.83 -8.80 -13.25
CA LYS A 68 -11.55 -8.17 -12.86
C LYS A 68 -11.55 -7.62 -11.42
N ASN A 69 -12.72 -7.23 -10.91
CA ASN A 69 -12.93 -6.66 -9.58
C ASN A 69 -13.56 -7.66 -8.60
N SER A 70 -13.86 -8.90 -9.02
CA SER A 70 -14.48 -9.90 -8.16
C SER A 70 -13.99 -11.31 -8.47
N ARG A 71 -13.59 -12.05 -7.43
CA ARG A 71 -13.13 -13.43 -7.55
C ARG A 71 -13.59 -14.25 -6.35
N LEU A 72 -14.01 -15.50 -6.62
CA LEU A 72 -14.27 -16.48 -5.59
C LEU A 72 -12.96 -17.20 -5.23
N VAL A 73 -12.51 -17.06 -3.98
CA VAL A 73 -11.22 -17.56 -3.47
C VAL A 73 -11.47 -18.67 -2.47
N SER A 74 -10.74 -19.79 -2.57
CA SER A 74 -10.87 -20.89 -1.62
C SER A 74 -10.26 -20.54 -0.25
N ILE A 75 -10.72 -21.21 0.81
CA ILE A 75 -10.16 -20.98 2.15
C ILE A 75 -8.70 -21.44 2.21
N GLU A 76 -8.34 -22.46 1.43
CA GLU A 76 -6.97 -22.97 1.30
C GLU A 76 -6.04 -21.89 0.73
N GLU A 77 -6.44 -21.20 -0.36
CA GLU A 77 -5.69 -20.08 -0.93
C GLU A 77 -5.57 -18.91 0.06
N VAL A 78 -6.63 -18.65 0.83
CA VAL A 78 -6.58 -17.61 1.88
C VAL A 78 -5.60 -18.02 3.00
N ALA A 79 -5.54 -19.29 3.36
CA ALA A 79 -4.57 -19.80 4.35
C ALA A 79 -3.12 -19.67 3.85
N GLU A 80 -2.84 -19.99 2.59
CA GLU A 80 -1.54 -19.79 1.94
C GLU A 80 -1.11 -18.33 1.93
N ASN A 81 -2.07 -17.42 1.89
CA ASN A 81 -1.86 -15.97 1.99
C ASN A 81 -1.95 -15.44 3.43
N GLU A 82 -1.63 -16.26 4.44
CA GLU A 82 -1.57 -15.87 5.86
C GLU A 82 -2.89 -15.31 6.40
N TYR A 83 -4.03 -15.74 5.84
CA TYR A 83 -5.38 -15.25 6.17
C TYR A 83 -5.57 -13.75 5.98
N VAL A 84 -4.80 -13.13 5.09
CA VAL A 84 -4.97 -11.71 4.76
C VAL A 84 -6.25 -11.53 3.94
N LEU A 85 -7.24 -10.82 4.49
CA LEU A 85 -8.53 -10.56 3.86
C LEU A 85 -8.53 -9.21 3.11
N ASN A 86 -7.57 -9.03 2.20
CA ASN A 86 -7.48 -7.84 1.34
C ASN A 86 -7.81 -8.24 -0.11
N PRO A 87 -8.96 -7.83 -0.68
CA PRO A 87 -9.37 -8.22 -2.02
C PRO A 87 -8.31 -7.98 -3.09
N SER A 88 -7.62 -6.85 -3.07
CA SER A 88 -6.62 -6.52 -4.10
C SER A 88 -5.49 -7.56 -4.21
N ARG A 89 -5.22 -8.31 -3.14
CA ARG A 89 -4.21 -9.37 -3.14
C ARG A 89 -4.61 -10.58 -3.99
N TYR A 90 -5.90 -10.82 -4.14
CA TYR A 90 -6.46 -11.98 -4.86
C TYR A 90 -6.96 -11.64 -6.26
N LEU A 91 -7.17 -10.35 -6.53
CA LEU A 91 -7.68 -9.84 -7.80
C LEU A 91 -6.58 -9.36 -8.75
N GLN A 92 -5.35 -9.23 -8.26
CA GLN A 92 -4.22 -8.91 -9.12
C GLN A 92 -4.06 -10.03 -10.15
N GLN A 93 -4.33 -9.72 -11.42
CA GLN A 93 -3.88 -10.57 -12.51
C GLN A 93 -2.36 -10.59 -12.43
N GLU A 94 -1.79 -11.79 -12.32
CA GLU A 94 -0.34 -11.96 -12.47
C GLU A 94 0.07 -11.32 -13.81
N THR A 95 0.64 -10.14 -13.72
CA THR A 95 1.26 -9.53 -14.88
C THR A 95 2.51 -10.34 -15.18
N VAL A 96 2.36 -11.42 -15.94
CA VAL A 96 3.50 -12.23 -16.38
C VAL A 96 4.37 -11.33 -17.26
N VAL A 97 5.40 -10.74 -16.66
CA VAL A 97 6.40 -10.00 -17.41
C VAL A 97 7.17 -11.02 -18.26
N LYS A 98 7.01 -10.94 -19.57
CA LYS A 98 7.71 -11.84 -20.51
C LYS A 98 9.23 -11.75 -20.25
N ASN A 99 9.86 -12.87 -19.92
CA ASN A 99 11.25 -12.97 -19.48
C ASN A 99 11.54 -12.26 -18.12
N GLY A 100 10.52 -12.04 -17.29
CA GLY A 100 10.69 -11.55 -15.93
C GLY A 100 11.40 -12.57 -15.04
N VAL A 101 12.16 -12.08 -14.06
CA VAL A 101 12.73 -12.88 -12.99
C VAL A 101 12.06 -12.47 -11.67
N LEU A 102 11.95 -13.39 -10.73
CA LEU A 102 11.41 -13.08 -9.41
C LEU A 102 12.23 -11.99 -8.74
N PHE A 103 11.56 -10.97 -8.21
CA PHE A 103 12.24 -9.82 -7.57
C PHE A 103 13.18 -10.26 -6.45
N GLU A 104 12.81 -11.28 -5.68
CA GLU A 104 13.65 -11.86 -4.62
C GLU A 104 15.01 -12.39 -5.11
N THR A 105 15.11 -12.79 -6.38
CA THR A 105 16.37 -13.31 -6.93
C THR A 105 17.37 -12.21 -7.28
N VAL A 106 16.92 -10.96 -7.40
CA VAL A 106 17.76 -9.81 -7.78
C VAL A 106 18.05 -8.87 -6.62
N ILE A 107 17.41 -9.05 -5.47
CA ILE A 107 17.66 -8.25 -4.27
C ILE A 107 18.46 -9.05 -3.24
N LYS A 108 19.35 -8.36 -2.52
CA LYS A 108 20.12 -8.95 -1.42
C LYS A 108 19.42 -8.80 -0.08
N ASN A 109 18.77 -7.67 0.13
CA ASN A 109 18.13 -7.33 1.39
C ASN A 109 17.10 -6.24 1.20
N ILE A 110 16.03 -6.29 1.98
CA ILE A 110 15.02 -5.22 2.10
C ILE A 110 15.05 -4.71 3.54
N THR A 111 15.28 -3.42 3.69
CA THR A 111 15.23 -2.75 4.99
C THR A 111 14.21 -1.63 4.98
N ARG A 112 13.53 -1.46 6.09
CA ARG A 112 12.62 -0.33 6.29
C ARG A 112 13.45 0.89 6.66
N GLY A 113 13.04 2.09 6.20
CA GLY A 113 13.63 3.35 6.64
C GLY A 113 13.50 3.59 8.14
N ALA A 114 14.40 4.40 8.71
CA ALA A 114 14.36 4.78 10.10
C ALA A 114 13.07 5.56 10.43
N GLN A 115 12.49 5.28 11.60
CA GLN A 115 11.43 6.09 12.19
C GLN A 115 12.05 7.00 13.25
N ILE A 116 12.35 8.24 12.86
CA ILE A 116 12.90 9.25 13.76
C ILE A 116 11.77 10.21 14.14
N LYS A 117 11.60 10.48 15.44
CA LYS A 117 10.63 11.48 15.89
C LYS A 117 11.05 12.86 15.41
N ALA A 118 10.07 13.69 15.04
CA ALA A 118 10.33 15.05 14.54
C ALA A 118 11.20 15.87 15.50
N SER A 119 10.94 15.82 16.82
CA SER A 119 11.74 16.52 17.81
C SER A 119 13.22 16.10 17.82
N VAL A 120 13.51 14.82 17.61
CA VAL A 120 14.89 14.33 17.54
C VAL A 120 15.52 14.76 16.21
N LEU A 121 14.75 14.76 15.12
CA LEU A 121 15.24 15.22 13.84
C LEU A 121 15.62 16.70 13.89
N ASP A 122 14.78 17.55 14.49
CA ASP A 122 15.02 18.99 14.66
C ASP A 122 16.32 19.28 15.45
N GLU A 123 16.67 18.45 16.43
CA GLU A 123 17.91 18.58 17.20
C GLU A 123 19.17 18.24 16.39
N ILE A 124 19.08 17.26 15.48
CA ILE A 124 20.23 16.76 14.72
C ILE A 124 20.39 17.37 13.33
N VAL A 125 19.40 18.12 12.85
CA VAL A 125 19.53 18.87 11.57
C VAL A 125 20.64 19.91 11.69
N SER A 126 21.39 20.09 10.60
CA SER A 126 22.50 21.05 10.50
C SER A 126 22.21 22.10 9.41
N ASP A 127 22.41 23.37 9.75
CA ASP A 127 22.37 24.46 8.79
C ASP A 127 23.63 24.55 7.92
N LYS A 128 24.65 23.76 8.26
CA LYS A 128 25.92 23.72 7.52
C LYS A 128 26.06 22.37 6.81
N PRO A 129 26.68 22.34 5.63
CA PRO A 129 26.99 21.12 4.93
C PRO A 129 27.80 20.17 5.83
N THR A 130 27.40 18.89 5.85
CA THR A 130 28.09 17.80 6.52
C THR A 130 28.22 16.60 5.57
N ASN A 131 28.90 15.57 5.99
CA ASN A 131 29.02 14.32 5.24
C ASN A 131 27.80 13.40 5.35
N MET A 132 26.73 13.84 6.03
CA MET A 132 25.51 13.06 6.23
C MET A 132 24.28 13.88 5.89
N GLN A 133 23.37 13.28 5.13
CA GLN A 133 22.13 13.88 4.70
C GLN A 133 20.94 12.97 5.06
N TYR A 134 19.75 13.56 5.17
CA TYR A 134 18.52 12.86 5.49
C TYR A 134 17.58 12.85 4.29
N LEU A 135 17.19 11.64 3.86
CA LEU A 135 16.28 11.44 2.74
C LEU A 135 14.84 11.30 3.24
N MET A 136 13.98 12.18 2.80
CA MET A 136 12.54 12.15 3.04
C MET A 136 11.77 11.72 1.78
N LEU A 137 10.53 11.30 1.93
CA LEU A 137 9.64 10.96 0.82
C LEU A 137 9.47 12.12 -0.19
N ALA A 138 9.47 13.36 0.29
CA ALA A 138 9.37 14.57 -0.56
C ALA A 138 10.56 14.72 -1.52
N ASN A 139 11.71 14.14 -1.18
CA ASN A 139 12.93 14.21 -1.99
C ASN A 139 12.96 13.15 -3.11
N LEU A 140 11.99 12.24 -3.16
CA LEU A 140 11.86 11.24 -4.21
C LEU A 140 10.90 11.75 -5.28
N GLN A 141 11.40 12.03 -6.49
CA GLN A 141 10.58 12.49 -7.61
C GLN A 141 11.09 11.87 -8.91
N ASP A 142 10.17 11.26 -9.68
CA ASP A 142 10.41 10.77 -11.04
C ASP A 142 11.68 9.93 -11.24
N GLY A 143 11.96 9.04 -10.29
CA GLY A 143 13.16 8.19 -10.33
C GLY A 143 14.45 8.86 -9.90
N ILE A 144 14.38 10.07 -9.38
CA ILE A 144 15.55 10.86 -8.97
C ILE A 144 15.42 11.26 -7.49
N ILE A 145 16.53 11.27 -6.80
CA ILE A 145 16.64 11.89 -5.47
C ILE A 145 17.02 13.37 -5.67
N SER A 146 16.26 14.27 -5.06
CA SER A 146 16.55 15.70 -5.07
C SER A 146 17.96 15.98 -4.52
N ASP A 147 18.67 16.89 -5.14
CA ASP A 147 20.01 17.32 -4.68
C ASP A 147 19.93 18.14 -3.38
N GLU A 148 18.77 18.66 -3.03
CA GLU A 148 18.54 19.47 -1.83
C GLU A 148 18.07 18.59 -0.66
N LEU A 149 18.99 17.82 -0.08
CA LEU A 149 18.72 17.05 1.14
C LEU A 149 19.19 17.81 2.38
N PRO A 150 18.41 17.82 3.48
CA PRO A 150 18.85 18.41 4.73
C PRO A 150 20.07 17.68 5.28
N TYR A 151 21.02 18.45 5.82
CA TYR A 151 22.23 17.91 6.46
C TYR A 151 21.95 17.53 7.91
N LEU A 152 22.67 16.53 8.41
CA LEU A 152 22.62 16.11 9.80
C LEU A 152 23.97 16.34 10.49
N LYS A 153 23.96 16.80 11.74
CA LYS A 153 25.15 16.92 12.60
C LYS A 153 25.81 15.56 12.88
N GLY A 154 24.98 14.52 12.90
CA GLY A 154 25.36 13.14 13.16
C GLY A 154 24.13 12.31 13.50
N ILE A 155 24.30 11.01 13.65
CA ILE A 155 23.25 10.07 14.05
C ILE A 155 23.73 9.17 15.17
N ASP A 156 22.81 8.72 16.00
CA ASP A 156 23.04 7.67 16.97
C ASP A 156 23.36 6.34 16.25
N SER A 157 24.28 5.55 16.77
CA SER A 157 24.72 4.28 16.20
C SER A 157 23.57 3.31 15.89
N LYS A 158 22.48 3.37 16.65
CA LYS A 158 21.26 2.58 16.38
C LYS A 158 20.64 2.87 15.02
N TYR A 159 20.91 4.03 14.40
CA TYR A 159 20.41 4.42 13.09
C TYR A 159 21.35 4.10 11.94
N GLU A 160 22.62 3.73 12.19
CA GLU A 160 23.61 3.42 11.15
C GLU A 160 23.14 2.33 10.17
N LYS A 161 22.39 1.36 10.66
CA LYS A 161 21.81 0.27 9.84
C LYS A 161 20.81 0.75 8.78
N TYR A 162 20.31 1.98 8.89
CA TYR A 162 19.39 2.59 7.94
C TYR A 162 20.08 3.50 6.92
N CYS A 163 21.40 3.67 7.02
CA CYS A 163 22.16 4.43 6.04
C CYS A 163 22.12 3.75 4.67
N ILE A 164 21.73 4.53 3.66
CA ILE A 164 21.62 4.07 2.28
C ILE A 164 23.03 3.92 1.71
N LYS A 165 23.29 2.81 1.03
CA LYS A 165 24.57 2.53 0.37
C LYS A 165 24.44 2.73 -1.14
N ASN A 166 25.56 2.97 -1.81
CA ASN A 166 25.58 3.04 -3.26
C ASN A 166 25.00 1.76 -3.88
N GLY A 167 24.16 1.92 -4.90
CA GLY A 167 23.45 0.82 -5.55
C GLY A 167 22.22 0.32 -4.80
N SER A 168 21.75 1.04 -3.77
CA SER A 168 20.46 0.77 -3.13
C SER A 168 19.34 1.41 -3.94
N LEU A 169 18.24 0.67 -4.10
CA LEU A 169 16.97 1.19 -4.61
C LEU A 169 16.12 1.66 -3.43
N VAL A 170 15.66 2.89 -3.48
CA VAL A 170 14.75 3.46 -2.47
C VAL A 170 13.33 3.44 -3.01
N ILE A 171 12.42 2.85 -2.24
CA ILE A 171 11.00 2.74 -2.64
C ILE A 171 10.13 3.32 -1.53
N SER A 172 9.20 4.18 -1.91
CA SER A 172 8.20 4.71 -0.96
C SER A 172 7.20 3.64 -0.56
N LYS A 173 6.95 3.52 0.76
CA LYS A 173 5.96 2.56 1.26
C LYS A 173 4.52 3.05 1.12
N ASN A 174 4.29 4.36 1.36
CA ASN A 174 2.95 4.92 1.59
C ASN A 174 2.62 6.06 0.58
N ALA A 175 3.30 6.13 -0.56
CA ALA A 175 2.97 7.09 -1.59
C ALA A 175 2.08 6.47 -2.67
N SER A 176 1.12 7.26 -3.17
CA SER A 176 0.33 6.93 -4.35
C SER A 176 0.48 8.11 -5.34
N PRO A 177 1.08 7.89 -6.53
CA PRO A 177 1.74 6.65 -6.96
C PRO A 177 3.00 6.31 -6.15
N VAL A 178 3.43 5.05 -6.21
CA VAL A 178 4.68 4.62 -5.59
C VAL A 178 5.85 5.39 -6.19
N LYS A 179 6.69 5.98 -5.33
CA LYS A 179 7.91 6.68 -5.75
C LYS A 179 9.12 5.79 -5.55
N MET A 180 10.08 5.84 -6.45
CA MET A 180 11.34 5.10 -6.35
C MET A 180 12.50 5.91 -6.97
N ALA A 181 13.71 5.67 -6.49
CA ALA A 181 14.94 6.21 -7.01
C ALA A 181 16.14 5.32 -6.66
#